data_57499134d5f650f43a225b3d20830321
#
_entry.id   57499134d5f650f43a225b3d20830321
#
_cell.length_a   1.000
_cell.length_b   1.000
_cell.length_c   1.000
_cell.angle_alpha   90.00
_cell.angle_beta   90.00
_cell.angle_gamma   90.00
#
_symmetry.space_group_name_H-M   'P 1'
#
loop_
_entity.id
_entity.type
_entity.pdbx_description
1 polymer ?
#
loop_
_entity_poly.entity_id
_entity_poly.type
_entity_poly.pdbx_seq_one_letter_code
_entity_poly.pdbx_strand_id
1 'polypeptide(L)'
;GSGDYKFSWGESGIDAGQFMRPHNIAIDSDDKVYVVDREAHRIQIFDARGNFLTMWNNIHRPDAMVLWDDHIYVGELNGSGPPGGAPGLGHRVTIYDLEGKRVSLFGAEDEGEGAGHFIAPHGIAVDSKGDVYVSEVSFTIRGRAMDPPKELQSLTKYALK
;
A
#
# COMPACT_ATOMS: atom_id res chain seq x y z
N GLY A 1 -11.58 -9.09 25.26
CA GLY A 1 -10.60 -10.07 25.70
C GLY A 1 -9.29 -9.41 26.06
N SER A 2 -8.53 -9.96 27.02
CA SER A 2 -7.16 -9.59 27.29
C SER A 2 -6.30 -10.11 26.12
N GLY A 3 -5.52 -9.28 25.44
CA GLY A 3 -4.61 -9.75 24.40
C GLY A 3 -3.42 -10.51 25.04
N ASP A 4 -3.34 -11.81 24.81
CA ASP A 4 -2.20 -12.59 25.26
C ASP A 4 -1.11 -12.55 24.20
N TYR A 5 0.11 -12.11 24.57
CA TYR A 5 1.28 -12.14 23.71
C TYR A 5 1.61 -13.59 23.33
N LYS A 6 1.80 -13.85 22.05
CA LYS A 6 2.17 -15.18 21.53
C LYS A 6 3.66 -15.23 21.19
N PHE A 7 4.07 -14.46 20.19
CA PHE A 7 5.46 -14.37 19.74
C PHE A 7 5.62 -13.15 18.82
N SER A 8 6.85 -12.83 18.45
CA SER A 8 7.19 -11.84 17.42
C SER A 8 8.22 -12.41 16.45
N TRP A 9 8.25 -11.84 15.26
CA TRP A 9 9.27 -12.16 14.25
C TRP A 9 9.63 -10.91 13.47
N GLY A 10 10.70 -11.01 12.67
CA GLY A 10 11.26 -9.91 11.91
C GLY A 10 12.26 -9.09 12.74
N GLU A 11 13.30 -8.67 12.07
CA GLU A 11 14.34 -7.78 12.57
C GLU A 11 14.66 -6.72 11.52
N SER A 12 15.43 -5.71 11.86
CA SER A 12 15.83 -4.67 10.90
C SER A 12 16.78 -5.22 9.85
N GLY A 13 16.48 -4.97 8.56
CA GLY A 13 17.35 -5.41 7.46
C GLY A 13 16.61 -5.50 6.13
N ILE A 14 17.30 -6.06 5.13
CA ILE A 14 16.81 -6.17 3.75
C ILE A 14 16.64 -7.60 3.26
N ASP A 15 17.12 -8.57 4.03
CA ASP A 15 16.97 -9.99 3.69
C ASP A 15 15.52 -10.49 3.86
N ALA A 16 15.26 -11.71 3.42
CA ALA A 16 13.97 -12.37 3.63
C ALA A 16 13.69 -12.51 5.14
N GLY A 17 12.49 -12.10 5.56
CA GLY A 17 12.11 -12.09 6.97
C GLY A 17 12.57 -10.87 7.76
N GLN A 18 13.42 -10.01 7.19
CA GLN A 18 13.81 -8.73 7.76
C GLN A 18 12.97 -7.59 7.19
N PHE A 19 12.91 -6.45 7.87
CA PHE A 19 12.11 -5.30 7.44
C PHE A 19 12.89 -4.00 7.52
N MET A 20 12.74 -3.15 6.49
CA MET A 20 13.15 -1.75 6.54
C MET A 20 12.08 -0.89 7.21
N ARG A 21 10.83 -1.03 6.76
CA ARG A 21 9.69 -0.29 7.30
C ARG A 21 8.38 -1.03 7.07
N PRO A 22 8.02 -2.00 7.94
CA PRO A 22 6.73 -2.65 7.87
C PRO A 22 5.64 -1.59 8.09
N HIS A 23 4.71 -1.48 7.14
CA HIS A 23 3.75 -0.36 7.12
C HIS A 23 2.30 -0.80 7.19
N ASN A 24 1.96 -1.89 6.53
CA ASN A 24 0.61 -2.43 6.53
C ASN A 24 0.65 -3.96 6.53
N ILE A 25 -0.45 -4.58 6.95
CA ILE A 25 -0.58 -6.02 7.10
C ILE A 25 -1.99 -6.48 6.70
N ALA A 26 -2.07 -7.63 6.01
CA ALA A 26 -3.32 -8.33 5.74
C ALA A 26 -3.13 -9.83 5.97
N ILE A 27 -4.24 -10.56 6.17
CA ILE A 27 -4.24 -12.01 6.36
C ILE A 27 -5.32 -12.59 5.45
N ASP A 28 -4.98 -13.64 4.69
CA ASP A 28 -5.92 -14.34 3.83
C ASP A 28 -6.68 -15.46 4.55
N SER A 29 -7.57 -16.13 3.84
CA SER A 29 -8.37 -17.25 4.38
C SER A 29 -7.54 -18.51 4.71
N ASP A 30 -6.31 -18.60 4.20
CA ASP A 30 -5.37 -19.68 4.49
C ASP A 30 -4.40 -19.32 5.65
N ASP A 31 -4.67 -18.22 6.37
CA ASP A 31 -3.83 -17.67 7.43
C ASP A 31 -2.42 -17.24 6.96
N LYS A 32 -2.22 -16.97 5.68
CA LYS A 32 -0.99 -16.32 5.20
C LYS A 32 -1.00 -14.85 5.54
N VAL A 33 0.11 -14.38 6.06
CA VAL A 33 0.31 -13.01 6.53
C VAL A 33 1.11 -12.23 5.50
N TYR A 34 0.49 -11.21 4.91
CA TYR A 34 1.09 -10.31 3.93
C TYR A 34 1.55 -9.04 4.65
N VAL A 35 2.81 -8.69 4.53
CA VAL A 35 3.39 -7.51 5.19
C VAL A 35 3.99 -6.59 4.15
N VAL A 36 3.47 -5.38 4.07
CA VAL A 36 4.04 -4.30 3.25
C VAL A 36 5.32 -3.80 3.90
N ASP A 37 6.44 -3.89 3.20
CA ASP A 37 7.74 -3.33 3.59
C ASP A 37 8.07 -2.15 2.65
N ARG A 38 7.54 -0.97 2.99
CA ARG A 38 7.44 0.19 2.12
C ARG A 38 8.77 0.64 1.52
N GLU A 39 9.77 0.85 2.35
CA GLU A 39 11.07 1.37 1.90
C GLU A 39 11.94 0.28 1.24
N ALA A 40 11.58 -1.00 1.39
CA ALA A 40 12.18 -2.10 0.66
C ALA A 40 11.44 -2.42 -0.65
N HIS A 41 10.40 -1.67 -1.00
CA HIS A 41 9.62 -1.82 -2.25
C HIS A 41 9.10 -3.24 -2.47
N ARG A 42 8.56 -3.87 -1.42
CA ARG A 42 8.12 -5.26 -1.46
C ARG A 42 6.94 -5.54 -0.55
N ILE A 43 6.28 -6.67 -0.80
CA ILE A 43 5.38 -7.32 0.15
C ILE A 43 6.01 -8.68 0.48
N GLN A 44 6.17 -8.98 1.76
CA GLN A 44 6.63 -10.29 2.23
C GLN A 44 5.44 -11.11 2.73
N ILE A 45 5.45 -12.39 2.44
CA ILE A 45 4.39 -13.33 2.78
C ILE A 45 4.95 -14.38 3.75
N PHE A 46 4.22 -14.60 4.84
CA PHE A 46 4.57 -15.53 5.92
C PHE A 46 3.42 -16.50 6.18
N ASP A 47 3.74 -17.63 6.78
CA ASP A 47 2.71 -18.48 7.41
C ASP A 47 2.27 -17.90 8.77
N ALA A 48 1.23 -18.48 9.37
CA ALA A 48 0.72 -18.07 10.68
C ALA A 48 1.71 -18.25 11.85
N ARG A 49 2.85 -18.89 11.63
CA ARG A 49 3.93 -19.07 12.60
C ARG A 49 5.07 -18.06 12.41
N GLY A 50 4.96 -17.19 11.40
CA GLY A 50 5.98 -16.21 11.05
C GLY A 50 7.13 -16.76 10.19
N ASN A 51 7.00 -17.96 9.63
CA ASN A 51 7.98 -18.48 8.68
C ASN A 51 7.81 -17.80 7.33
N PHE A 52 8.90 -17.28 6.77
CA PHE A 52 8.91 -16.67 5.44
C PHE A 52 8.54 -17.70 4.36
N LEU A 53 7.59 -17.33 3.49
CA LEU A 53 7.15 -18.16 2.38
C LEU A 53 7.67 -17.62 1.04
N THR A 54 7.41 -16.36 0.76
CA THR A 54 7.81 -15.71 -0.50
C THR A 54 7.75 -14.17 -0.36
N MET A 55 8.13 -13.45 -1.42
CA MET A 55 7.94 -12.00 -1.50
C MET A 55 7.66 -11.53 -2.92
N TRP A 56 6.96 -10.41 -3.03
CA TRP A 56 6.71 -9.71 -4.29
C TRP A 56 7.56 -8.45 -4.33
N ASN A 57 8.40 -8.31 -5.36
CA ASN A 57 9.33 -7.19 -5.55
C ASN A 57 8.96 -6.29 -6.74
N ASN A 58 7.83 -6.57 -7.41
CA ASN A 58 7.35 -5.84 -8.59
C ASN A 58 6.38 -4.71 -8.22
N ILE A 59 6.61 -4.07 -7.09
CA ILE A 59 5.72 -3.09 -6.49
C ILE A 59 6.53 -1.85 -6.08
N HIS A 60 5.99 -0.66 -6.32
CA HIS A 60 6.69 0.58 -6.01
C HIS A 60 6.18 1.19 -4.72
N ARG A 61 7.06 1.28 -3.70
CA ARG A 61 6.78 1.93 -2.42
C ARG A 61 5.36 1.66 -1.89
N PRO A 62 4.99 0.39 -1.70
CA PRO A 62 3.66 0.02 -1.22
C PRO A 62 3.45 0.59 0.19
N ASP A 63 2.28 1.17 0.44
CA ASP A 63 1.99 1.86 1.70
C ASP A 63 0.73 1.32 2.37
N ALA A 64 -0.39 1.44 1.69
CA ALA A 64 -1.67 0.89 2.13
C ALA A 64 -1.94 -0.47 1.48
N MET A 65 -2.64 -1.33 2.18
CA MET A 65 -3.05 -2.63 1.67
C MET A 65 -4.38 -3.06 2.27
N VAL A 66 -5.25 -3.65 1.45
CA VAL A 66 -6.45 -4.36 1.90
C VAL A 66 -6.64 -5.61 1.05
N LEU A 67 -7.08 -6.69 1.68
CA LEU A 67 -7.51 -7.92 1.01
C LEU A 67 -9.04 -7.89 0.89
N TRP A 68 -9.53 -8.11 -0.32
CA TRP A 68 -10.95 -8.21 -0.62
C TRP A 68 -11.17 -9.12 -1.83
N ASP A 69 -12.08 -10.10 -1.72
CA ASP A 69 -12.46 -11.04 -2.79
C ASP A 69 -11.25 -11.69 -3.48
N ASP A 70 -10.36 -12.30 -2.65
CA ASP A 70 -9.11 -12.95 -3.08
C ASP A 70 -8.15 -12.07 -3.90
N HIS A 71 -8.27 -10.76 -3.74
CA HIS A 71 -7.36 -9.79 -4.34
C HIS A 71 -6.77 -8.86 -3.30
N ILE A 72 -5.53 -8.46 -3.52
CA ILE A 72 -4.81 -7.50 -2.68
C ILE A 72 -4.72 -6.16 -3.40
N TYR A 73 -5.36 -5.15 -2.83
CA TYR A 73 -5.34 -3.77 -3.29
C TYR A 73 -4.23 -3.04 -2.56
N VAL A 74 -3.33 -2.42 -3.29
CA VAL A 74 -2.14 -1.76 -2.73
C VAL A 74 -2.07 -0.32 -3.18
N GLY A 75 -2.01 0.60 -2.22
CA GLY A 75 -1.67 2.00 -2.47
C GLY A 75 -0.17 2.15 -2.63
N GLU A 76 0.25 2.70 -3.75
CA GLU A 76 1.66 2.96 -4.05
C GLU A 76 1.96 4.46 -3.93
N LEU A 77 2.95 4.79 -3.12
CA LEU A 77 3.44 6.16 -2.99
C LEU A 77 4.53 6.46 -4.03
N ASN A 78 4.61 7.70 -4.44
CA ASN A 78 5.81 8.21 -5.10
C ASN A 78 6.96 8.40 -4.08
N GLY A 79 8.17 8.52 -4.58
CA GLY A 79 9.32 8.92 -3.76
C GLY A 79 9.16 10.34 -3.27
N SER A 80 9.43 10.61 -1.99
CA SER A 80 9.46 11.98 -1.45
C SER A 80 10.84 12.60 -1.71
N GLY A 81 10.87 13.72 -2.39
CA GLY A 81 12.05 14.56 -2.57
C GLY A 81 12.78 14.40 -3.92
N PRO A 82 13.56 15.42 -4.31
CA PRO A 82 14.40 15.37 -5.50
C PRO A 82 15.57 14.37 -5.32
N PRO A 83 15.93 13.63 -6.37
CA PRO A 83 15.26 13.65 -7.67
C PRO A 83 14.03 12.74 -7.68
N GLY A 84 12.86 13.20 -7.23
CA GLY A 84 11.55 12.57 -7.32
C GLY A 84 11.47 11.04 -7.41
N GLY A 85 10.33 10.45 -7.22
CA GLY A 85 10.12 9.03 -7.50
C GLY A 85 10.43 8.67 -8.95
N ALA A 86 10.51 7.39 -9.25
CA ALA A 86 10.66 6.94 -10.62
C ALA A 86 9.48 7.46 -11.46
N PRO A 87 9.72 8.05 -12.65
CA PRO A 87 8.66 8.55 -13.51
C PRO A 87 7.61 7.46 -13.80
N GLY A 88 6.33 7.79 -13.73
CA GLY A 88 5.22 6.88 -13.99
C GLY A 88 5.03 5.80 -12.91
N LEU A 89 5.65 5.94 -11.74
CA LEU A 89 5.48 5.03 -10.61
C LEU A 89 4.98 5.78 -9.37
N GLY A 90 4.12 5.13 -8.61
CA GLY A 90 3.43 5.71 -7.46
C GLY A 90 2.13 6.42 -7.86
N HIS A 91 1.51 7.09 -6.90
CA HIS A 91 0.23 7.80 -7.06
C HIS A 91 -0.90 6.91 -7.62
N ARG A 92 -0.93 5.64 -7.28
CA ARG A 92 -1.89 4.70 -7.84
C ARG A 92 -2.32 3.63 -6.83
N VAL A 93 -3.39 2.95 -7.17
CA VAL A 93 -3.78 1.70 -6.54
C VAL A 93 -3.54 0.57 -7.53
N THR A 94 -2.78 -0.43 -7.13
CA THR A 94 -2.51 -1.64 -7.91
C THR A 94 -3.20 -2.83 -7.27
N ILE A 95 -3.80 -3.69 -8.09
CA ILE A 95 -4.54 -4.87 -7.64
C ILE A 95 -3.76 -6.12 -8.08
N TYR A 96 -3.50 -7.00 -7.12
CA TYR A 96 -2.81 -8.28 -7.32
C TYR A 96 -3.74 -9.45 -6.96
N ASP A 97 -3.55 -10.59 -7.63
CA ASP A 97 -4.04 -11.87 -7.12
C ASP A 97 -3.16 -12.36 -5.93
N LEU A 98 -3.56 -13.46 -5.28
CA LEU A 98 -2.83 -14.01 -4.13
C LEU A 98 -1.48 -14.65 -4.52
N GLU A 99 -1.21 -14.84 -5.80
CA GLU A 99 0.08 -15.29 -6.35
C GLU A 99 1.04 -14.13 -6.65
N GLY A 100 0.58 -12.87 -6.49
CA GLY A 100 1.38 -11.68 -6.70
C GLY A 100 1.45 -11.23 -8.17
N LYS A 101 0.58 -11.74 -9.02
CA LYS A 101 0.41 -11.25 -10.38
C LYS A 101 -0.48 -10.02 -10.37
N ARG A 102 -0.01 -8.93 -10.97
CA ARG A 102 -0.82 -7.74 -11.15
C ARG A 102 -1.97 -8.01 -12.13
N VAL A 103 -3.19 -7.85 -11.66
CA VAL A 103 -4.42 -8.05 -12.45
C VAL A 103 -5.00 -6.74 -12.94
N SER A 104 -4.84 -5.65 -12.17
CA SER A 104 -5.33 -4.32 -12.56
C SER A 104 -4.56 -3.22 -11.85
N LEU A 105 -4.75 -1.99 -12.28
CA LEU A 105 -4.33 -0.77 -11.59
C LEU A 105 -5.23 0.41 -12.00
N PHE A 106 -5.32 1.41 -11.11
CA PHE A 106 -5.93 2.70 -11.44
C PHE A 106 -5.21 3.84 -10.71
N GLY A 107 -5.25 5.00 -11.33
CA GLY A 107 -4.50 6.20 -10.96
C GLY A 107 -3.79 6.75 -12.21
N ALA A 108 -3.67 8.06 -12.30
CA ALA A 108 -2.90 8.71 -13.36
C ALA A 108 -1.39 8.56 -13.11
N GLU A 109 -0.58 8.75 -14.16
CA GLU A 109 0.88 8.75 -14.04
C GLU A 109 1.39 9.92 -13.19
N ASP A 110 0.70 11.08 -13.31
CA ASP A 110 1.05 12.28 -12.56
C ASP A 110 0.22 12.40 -11.28
N GLU A 111 0.83 12.95 -10.24
CA GLU A 111 0.11 13.30 -9.02
C GLU A 111 -0.90 14.43 -9.29
N GLY A 112 -2.03 14.39 -8.59
CA GLY A 112 -3.03 15.44 -8.75
C GLY A 112 -4.27 15.26 -7.89
N GLU A 113 -5.17 16.23 -7.99
CA GLU A 113 -6.51 16.20 -7.41
C GLU A 113 -7.54 15.87 -8.49
N GLY A 114 -8.68 15.32 -8.09
CA GLY A 114 -9.79 15.01 -8.96
C GLY A 114 -9.87 13.55 -9.41
N ALA A 115 -10.81 13.27 -10.28
CA ALA A 115 -11.07 11.90 -10.71
C ALA A 115 -9.87 11.27 -11.42
N GLY A 116 -9.46 10.10 -10.96
CA GLY A 116 -8.35 9.35 -11.53
C GLY A 116 -6.96 9.78 -11.09
N HIS A 117 -6.83 10.78 -10.23
CA HIS A 117 -5.53 11.22 -9.70
C HIS A 117 -5.41 10.93 -8.21
N PHE A 118 -4.18 10.69 -7.78
CA PHE A 118 -3.77 10.61 -6.39
C PHE A 118 -2.53 11.46 -6.14
N ILE A 119 -2.36 11.88 -4.89
CA ILE A 119 -1.14 12.54 -4.41
C ILE A 119 -0.34 11.55 -3.58
N ALA A 120 -0.99 10.92 -2.61
CA ALA A 120 -0.32 10.04 -1.66
C ALA A 120 -1.29 9.00 -1.05
N PRO A 121 -1.69 7.95 -1.79
CA PRO A 121 -2.54 6.87 -1.28
C PRO A 121 -1.91 6.25 -0.04
N HIS A 122 -2.60 6.34 1.11
CA HIS A 122 -2.05 5.93 2.41
C HIS A 122 -2.97 4.98 3.20
N GLY A 123 -4.25 4.94 2.88
CA GLY A 123 -5.20 3.99 3.44
C GLY A 123 -6.18 3.53 2.36
N ILE A 124 -6.54 2.25 2.38
CA ILE A 124 -7.48 1.65 1.43
C ILE A 124 -8.49 0.82 2.21
N ALA A 125 -9.75 0.95 1.81
CA ALA A 125 -10.83 0.06 2.24
C ALA A 125 -11.71 -0.28 1.04
N VAL A 126 -12.33 -1.46 1.08
CA VAL A 126 -13.30 -1.90 0.06
C VAL A 126 -14.61 -2.21 0.77
N ASP A 127 -15.71 -1.71 0.24
CA ASP A 127 -17.02 -1.99 0.80
C ASP A 127 -17.63 -3.31 0.26
N SER A 128 -18.78 -3.70 0.80
CA SER A 128 -19.45 -4.96 0.42
C SER A 128 -19.93 -5.02 -1.04
N LYS A 129 -19.86 -3.91 -1.77
CA LYS A 129 -20.20 -3.82 -3.19
C LYS A 129 -18.96 -3.82 -4.09
N GLY A 130 -17.77 -3.81 -3.51
CA GLY A 130 -16.52 -3.70 -4.24
C GLY A 130 -16.06 -2.27 -4.49
N ASP A 131 -16.76 -1.25 -3.98
CA ASP A 131 -16.31 0.13 -4.13
C ASP A 131 -15.08 0.39 -3.25
N VAL A 132 -14.06 1.00 -3.84
CA VAL A 132 -12.76 1.25 -3.20
C VAL A 132 -12.72 2.66 -2.63
N TYR A 133 -12.33 2.78 -1.38
CA TYR A 133 -12.11 4.05 -0.70
C TYR A 133 -10.61 4.21 -0.47
N VAL A 134 -10.07 5.35 -0.88
CA VAL A 134 -8.65 5.68 -0.73
C VAL A 134 -8.53 6.94 0.10
N SER A 135 -7.82 6.85 1.22
CA SER A 135 -7.42 8.02 2.00
C SER A 135 -5.97 8.40 1.68
N GLU A 136 -5.68 9.70 1.69
CA GLU A 136 -4.40 10.25 1.26
C GLU A 136 -3.80 11.16 2.34
N VAL A 137 -2.47 11.17 2.43
CA VAL A 137 -1.71 12.11 3.26
C VAL A 137 -1.26 13.33 2.42
N SER A 138 -2.15 13.82 1.59
CA SER A 138 -1.92 14.85 0.57
C SER A 138 -1.42 16.17 1.14
N PHE A 139 -1.95 16.63 2.29
CA PHE A 139 -1.44 17.81 2.97
C PHE A 139 0.02 17.64 3.40
N THR A 140 0.35 16.50 4.03
CA THR A 140 1.70 16.23 4.54
C THR A 140 2.72 16.12 3.42
N ILE A 141 2.35 15.50 2.30
CA ILE A 141 3.27 15.25 1.18
C ILE A 141 3.42 16.50 0.30
N ARG A 142 2.32 17.22 0.04
CA ARG A 142 2.32 18.34 -0.92
C ARG A 142 1.78 19.63 -0.34
N GLY A 143 0.59 19.62 0.26
CA GLY A 143 -0.15 20.83 0.62
C GLY A 143 0.59 21.75 1.58
N ARG A 144 1.32 21.21 2.55
CA ARG A 144 2.10 21.99 3.52
C ARG A 144 3.28 22.76 2.90
N ALA A 145 3.78 22.32 1.75
CA ALA A 145 4.89 22.94 1.03
C ALA A 145 4.43 23.96 -0.01
N MET A 146 3.13 24.14 -0.20
CA MET A 146 2.57 25.18 -1.08
C MET A 146 2.65 26.54 -0.41
N ASP A 147 2.64 27.59 -1.19
CA ASP A 147 2.61 28.98 -0.71
C ASP A 147 1.37 29.71 -1.27
N PRO A 148 0.37 30.03 -0.44
CA PRO A 148 0.21 29.60 0.96
C PRO A 148 -0.07 28.08 1.08
N PRO A 149 0.16 27.48 2.25
CA PRO A 149 -0.22 26.08 2.48
C PRO A 149 -1.70 25.85 2.20
N LYS A 150 -2.03 24.73 1.55
CA LYS A 150 -3.39 24.42 1.07
C LYS A 150 -3.78 23.00 1.45
N GLU A 151 -5.00 22.85 2.02
CA GLU A 151 -5.64 21.55 2.13
C GLU A 151 -5.95 21.01 0.73
N LEU A 152 -5.64 19.73 0.52
CA LEU A 152 -5.82 19.04 -0.75
C LEU A 152 -6.79 17.84 -0.56
N GLN A 153 -7.25 17.28 -1.67
CA GLN A 153 -8.09 16.07 -1.65
C GLN A 153 -7.44 14.98 -0.79
N SER A 154 -8.20 14.42 0.15
CA SER A 154 -7.68 13.46 1.14
C SER A 154 -8.50 12.18 1.25
N LEU A 155 -9.68 12.11 0.64
CA LEU A 155 -10.52 10.92 0.63
C LEU A 155 -11.30 10.83 -0.67
N THR A 156 -11.22 9.69 -1.34
CA THR A 156 -11.88 9.45 -2.63
C THR A 156 -12.52 8.07 -2.63
N LYS A 157 -13.70 7.98 -3.25
CA LYS A 157 -14.40 6.72 -3.52
C LYS A 157 -14.40 6.42 -5.02
N TYR A 158 -14.03 5.18 -5.37
CA TYR A 158 -14.09 4.65 -6.73
C TYR A 158 -15.03 3.46 -6.80
N ALA A 159 -15.94 3.45 -7.76
CA ALA A 159 -16.71 2.27 -8.11
C ALA A 159 -15.89 1.43 -9.11
N LEU A 160 -15.58 0.19 -8.76
CA LEU A 160 -15.00 -0.76 -9.71
C LEU A 160 -16.11 -1.22 -10.67
N LYS A 161 -15.81 -1.16 -11.96
CA LYS A 161 -16.74 -1.59 -13.04
C LYS A 161 -16.31 -2.93 -13.59
#